data_c88386fdafce4c11d2bb52d2230b4722
#
_entry.id   c88386fdafce4c11d2bb52d2230b4722
#
_cell.length_a   1.000
_cell.length_b   1.000
_cell.length_c   1.000
_cell.angle_alpha   90.00
_cell.angle_beta   90.00
_cell.angle_gamma   90.00
#
_symmetry.space_group_name_H-M   'P 1'
#
loop_
_entity.id
_entity.type
_entity.pdbx_description
1 polymer ?
#
loop_
_entity_poly.entity_id
_entity_poly.type
_entity_poly.pdbx_seq_one_letter_code
_entity_poly.pdbx_strand_id
1 'polypeptide(L)'
;MSVASLTKFTVPLASNQSASSQGLLMPKLQYRFRVTFENFGVSTPRTELTKQVTEFKRPQVQFGDIVIDTYNSKVKLIGKPEWQDVTATFRDDAQGQVSKLIGEQLQKQYDFMEQASAASGIDYKFITRLEMLDGGNGASTPNVLETWEMYGCLVSSVDYQNVNYSSNEAVTIQMTIKYDNAVQTPLGSGVGATVTRALGTVVTG
;
A
#
# COMPACT_ATOMS: atom_id res chain seq x y z
N MET A 1 -34.45 -9.01 3.59
CA MET A 1 -34.61 -8.47 2.23
C MET A 1 -33.88 -9.38 1.27
N SER A 2 -34.61 -9.87 0.27
CA SER A 2 -34.13 -10.88 -0.66
C SER A 2 -32.97 -10.36 -1.52
N VAL A 3 -31.83 -11.05 -1.48
CA VAL A 3 -30.63 -10.83 -2.32
C VAL A 3 -30.94 -11.01 -3.82
N ALA A 4 -32.18 -11.32 -4.18
CA ALA A 4 -32.64 -11.59 -5.54
C ALA A 4 -32.51 -10.42 -6.52
N SER A 5 -32.28 -9.18 -6.04
CA SER A 5 -32.10 -8.04 -6.94
C SER A 5 -30.72 -7.99 -7.61
N LEU A 6 -29.67 -8.50 -6.95
CA LEU A 6 -28.31 -8.51 -7.50
C LEU A 6 -28.11 -9.59 -8.57
N THR A 7 -28.89 -10.67 -8.53
CA THR A 7 -28.84 -11.72 -9.57
C THR A 7 -29.39 -11.25 -10.93
N LYS A 8 -30.15 -10.15 -10.96
CA LYS A 8 -30.68 -9.57 -12.21
C LYS A 8 -29.70 -8.65 -12.93
N PHE A 9 -28.66 -8.17 -12.22
CA PHE A 9 -27.56 -7.38 -12.80
C PHE A 9 -26.44 -8.32 -13.24
N THR A 10 -26.63 -8.97 -14.37
CA THR A 10 -25.68 -9.92 -14.93
C THR A 10 -25.00 -9.32 -16.15
N VAL A 11 -23.70 -9.59 -16.29
CA VAL A 11 -22.98 -9.35 -17.54
C VAL A 11 -23.31 -10.53 -18.46
N PRO A 12 -23.80 -10.30 -19.69
CA PRO A 12 -24.03 -11.40 -20.64
C PRO A 12 -22.70 -12.04 -21.01
N LEU A 13 -22.46 -13.23 -20.46
CA LEU A 13 -21.29 -14.04 -20.81
C LEU A 13 -21.67 -14.92 -22.01
N ALA A 14 -20.82 -14.96 -23.04
CA ALA A 14 -20.98 -15.85 -24.17
C ALA A 14 -20.84 -17.29 -23.69
N SER A 15 -21.96 -18.05 -23.78
CA SER A 15 -22.10 -19.51 -23.61
C SER A 15 -22.07 -20.13 -22.22
N ASN A 16 -23.08 -20.99 -22.03
CA ASN A 16 -23.16 -22.20 -21.15
C ASN A 16 -22.79 -22.15 -19.67
N GLN A 17 -22.59 -20.98 -19.07
CA GLN A 17 -22.45 -20.87 -17.62
C GLN A 17 -23.83 -20.78 -16.96
N SER A 18 -24.03 -21.53 -15.89
CA SER A 18 -25.27 -21.48 -15.11
C SER A 18 -25.56 -20.07 -14.60
N ALA A 19 -26.81 -19.67 -14.55
CA ALA A 19 -27.25 -18.35 -14.11
C ALA A 19 -26.72 -17.92 -12.73
N SER A 20 -26.32 -18.87 -11.88
CA SER A 20 -25.72 -18.62 -10.57
C SER A 20 -24.29 -18.09 -10.62
N SER A 21 -23.55 -18.30 -11.71
CA SER A 21 -22.18 -17.80 -11.90
C SER A 21 -22.10 -16.45 -12.60
N GLN A 22 -23.23 -15.89 -13.05
CA GLN A 22 -23.30 -14.65 -13.83
C GLN A 22 -23.65 -13.41 -12.99
N GLY A 23 -23.82 -13.57 -11.67
CA GLY A 23 -24.15 -12.47 -10.77
C GLY A 23 -23.03 -11.42 -10.68
N LEU A 24 -23.42 -10.16 -10.47
CA LEU A 24 -22.48 -9.09 -10.19
C LEU A 24 -21.76 -9.38 -8.89
N LEU A 25 -20.43 -9.51 -8.94
CA LEU A 25 -19.60 -9.62 -7.74
C LEU A 25 -19.60 -8.30 -6.99
N MET A 26 -19.73 -8.37 -5.66
CA MET A 26 -19.64 -7.17 -4.83
C MET A 26 -18.26 -6.55 -4.97
N PRO A 27 -18.16 -5.29 -5.42
CA PRO A 27 -16.86 -4.63 -5.57
C PRO A 27 -16.24 -4.29 -4.21
N LYS A 28 -14.92 -4.26 -4.15
CA LYS A 28 -14.20 -3.67 -3.01
C LYS A 28 -14.44 -2.15 -3.01
N LEU A 29 -14.76 -1.61 -1.85
CA LEU A 29 -15.04 -0.17 -1.71
C LEU A 29 -13.76 0.57 -1.32
N GLN A 30 -13.47 1.68 -2.00
CA GLN A 30 -12.21 2.43 -1.84
C GLN A 30 -12.02 3.00 -0.43
N TYR A 31 -13.08 3.38 0.27
CA TYR A 31 -13.01 3.96 1.61
C TYR A 31 -12.81 2.93 2.73
N ARG A 32 -12.85 1.63 2.43
CA ARG A 32 -12.70 0.56 3.41
C ARG A 32 -11.26 0.05 3.41
N PHE A 33 -10.37 0.87 3.92
CA PHE A 33 -8.97 0.51 4.03
C PHE A 33 -8.40 0.89 5.39
N ARG A 34 -7.28 0.25 5.73
CA ARG A 34 -6.47 0.56 6.90
C ARG A 34 -5.01 0.54 6.50
N VAL A 35 -4.24 1.52 6.95
CA VAL A 35 -2.79 1.57 6.76
C VAL A 35 -2.12 1.50 8.12
N THR A 36 -1.15 0.62 8.27
CA THR A 36 -0.32 0.50 9.48
C THR A 36 1.14 0.67 9.14
N PHE A 37 1.87 1.32 10.04
CA PHE A 37 3.29 1.58 9.91
C PHE A 37 4.03 0.87 11.05
N GLU A 38 4.94 -0.03 10.72
CA GLU A 38 5.78 -0.74 11.67
C GLU A 38 7.19 -0.17 11.64
N ASN A 39 7.80 0.04 12.79
CA ASN A 39 9.13 0.66 12.93
C ASN A 39 9.25 2.11 12.41
N PHE A 40 8.13 2.83 12.36
CA PHE A 40 8.07 4.25 11.96
C PHE A 40 8.26 5.15 13.17
N GLY A 41 9.07 6.21 13.04
CA GLY A 41 9.38 7.12 14.15
C GLY A 41 10.07 6.44 15.33
N VAL A 42 10.08 7.10 16.46
CA VAL A 42 10.63 6.61 17.74
C VAL A 42 9.52 6.48 18.78
N SER A 43 8.60 7.43 18.82
CA SER A 43 7.50 7.47 19.77
C SER A 43 6.43 6.41 19.48
N THR A 44 5.79 5.96 20.54
CA THR A 44 4.61 5.09 20.49
C THR A 44 3.45 5.78 21.22
N PRO A 45 2.19 5.59 20.83
CA PRO A 45 1.68 4.64 19.85
C PRO A 45 1.67 5.19 18.40
N ARG A 46 2.00 4.36 17.44
CA ARG A 46 1.94 4.66 15.99
C ARG A 46 0.52 4.59 15.42
N THR A 47 -0.44 4.20 16.23
CA THR A 47 -1.86 4.10 15.86
C THR A 47 -2.48 5.43 15.45
N GLU A 48 -1.91 6.55 15.90
CA GLU A 48 -2.38 7.88 15.53
C GLU A 48 -2.20 8.14 14.04
N LEU A 49 -1.08 7.71 13.44
CA LEU A 49 -0.90 7.77 11.97
C LEU A 49 -1.99 6.98 11.25
N THR A 50 -2.27 5.75 11.69
CA THR A 50 -3.32 4.90 11.09
C THR A 50 -4.69 5.56 11.12
N LYS A 51 -5.03 6.26 12.19
CA LYS A 51 -6.33 6.94 12.35
C LYS A 51 -6.46 8.17 11.45
N GLN A 52 -5.36 8.82 11.13
CA GLN A 52 -5.33 10.10 10.43
C GLN A 52 -5.04 9.98 8.93
N VAL A 53 -4.82 8.77 8.41
CA VAL A 53 -4.68 8.55 6.96
C VAL A 53 -6.02 8.85 6.27
N THR A 54 -6.01 9.78 5.33
CA THR A 54 -7.17 10.14 4.51
C THR A 54 -7.11 9.52 3.12
N GLU A 55 -5.90 9.41 2.58
CA GLU A 55 -5.67 8.86 1.25
C GLU A 55 -4.36 8.06 1.24
N PHE A 56 -4.36 6.96 0.50
CA PHE A 56 -3.18 6.13 0.31
C PHE A 56 -3.15 5.54 -1.10
N LYS A 57 -2.09 5.82 -1.84
CA LYS A 57 -1.89 5.26 -3.19
C LYS A 57 -1.47 3.79 -3.07
N ARG A 58 -2.14 2.91 -3.82
CA ARG A 58 -1.78 1.48 -3.85
C ARG A 58 -0.43 1.27 -4.55
N PRO A 59 0.36 0.26 -4.15
CA PRO A 59 1.61 -0.10 -4.81
C PRO A 59 1.43 -0.36 -6.30
N GLN A 60 2.38 0.10 -7.10
CA GLN A 60 2.41 -0.08 -8.54
C GLN A 60 3.79 -0.60 -8.95
N VAL A 61 3.83 -1.67 -9.73
CA VAL A 61 5.05 -2.24 -10.30
C VAL A 61 5.10 -2.00 -11.79
N GLN A 62 6.27 -1.68 -12.30
CA GLN A 62 6.57 -1.58 -13.72
C GLN A 62 7.74 -2.52 -14.04
N PHE A 63 7.68 -3.18 -15.19
CA PHE A 63 8.76 -4.03 -15.68
C PHE A 63 9.48 -3.33 -16.82
N GLY A 64 10.79 -3.33 -16.78
CA GLY A 64 11.60 -2.88 -17.92
C GLY A 64 11.50 -3.87 -19.09
N ASP A 65 11.66 -3.39 -20.30
CA ASP A 65 11.69 -4.22 -21.50
C ASP A 65 13.15 -4.50 -21.92
N ILE A 66 13.47 -5.75 -22.17
CA ILE A 66 14.69 -6.16 -22.86
C ILE A 66 14.30 -6.49 -24.30
N VAL A 67 14.74 -5.69 -25.25
CA VAL A 67 14.44 -5.89 -26.67
C VAL A 67 15.63 -6.56 -27.34
N ILE A 68 15.38 -7.69 -27.98
CA ILE A 68 16.37 -8.41 -28.82
C ILE A 68 15.93 -8.26 -30.27
N ASP A 69 16.77 -7.59 -31.05
CA ASP A 69 16.56 -7.47 -32.49
C ASP A 69 16.98 -8.75 -33.19
N THR A 70 16.09 -9.28 -34.05
CA THR A 70 16.34 -10.41 -34.93
C THR A 70 16.20 -9.94 -36.36
N TYR A 71 16.68 -10.72 -37.36
CA TYR A 71 16.83 -10.31 -38.76
C TYR A 71 15.64 -9.47 -39.32
N ASN A 72 14.39 -9.90 -39.11
CA ASN A 72 13.18 -9.20 -39.57
C ASN A 72 12.15 -8.93 -38.46
N SER A 73 12.51 -9.12 -37.18
CA SER A 73 11.58 -9.00 -36.08
C SER A 73 12.27 -8.58 -34.78
N LYS A 74 11.46 -8.28 -33.75
CA LYS A 74 11.92 -7.96 -32.39
C LYS A 74 11.28 -8.88 -31.39
N VAL A 75 12.06 -9.45 -30.50
CA VAL A 75 11.60 -10.24 -29.36
C VAL A 75 11.71 -9.38 -28.12
N LYS A 76 10.62 -9.29 -27.34
CA LYS A 76 10.60 -8.58 -26.08
C LYS A 76 10.64 -9.55 -24.92
N LEU A 77 11.53 -9.32 -23.98
CA LEU A 77 11.64 -10.05 -22.72
C LEU A 77 11.36 -9.10 -21.55
N ILE A 78 10.85 -9.64 -20.46
CA ILE A 78 10.62 -8.90 -19.23
C ILE A 78 11.95 -8.67 -18.52
N GLY A 79 12.25 -7.40 -18.21
CA GLY A 79 13.39 -6.99 -17.40
C GLY A 79 13.10 -7.02 -15.91
N LYS A 80 13.90 -6.30 -15.13
CA LYS A 80 13.72 -6.20 -13.67
C LYS A 80 12.47 -5.39 -13.32
N PRO A 81 11.73 -5.78 -12.24
CA PRO A 81 10.64 -4.98 -11.72
C PRO A 81 11.17 -3.68 -11.09
N GLU A 82 10.44 -2.60 -11.28
CA GLU A 82 10.66 -1.31 -10.65
C GLU A 82 9.38 -0.87 -9.95
N TRP A 83 9.48 -0.59 -8.67
CA TRP A 83 8.36 -0.16 -7.84
C TRP A 83 8.23 1.36 -7.91
N GLN A 84 7.00 1.82 -8.13
CA GLN A 84 6.68 3.25 -8.18
C GLN A 84 6.38 3.78 -6.79
N ASP A 85 6.76 5.02 -6.55
CA ASP A 85 6.56 5.70 -5.27
C ASP A 85 5.07 5.71 -4.87
N VAL A 86 4.83 5.54 -3.58
CA VAL A 86 3.51 5.58 -2.95
C VAL A 86 3.35 6.88 -2.18
N THR A 87 2.20 7.52 -2.32
CA THR A 87 1.84 8.72 -1.55
C THR A 87 0.82 8.37 -0.48
N ALA A 88 1.01 8.93 0.70
CA ALA A 88 0.10 8.87 1.83
C ALA A 88 -0.25 10.29 2.27
N THR A 89 -1.54 10.60 2.40
CA THR A 89 -2.04 11.88 2.90
C THR A 89 -2.62 11.68 4.29
N PHE A 90 -2.17 12.48 5.22
CA PHE A 90 -2.59 12.47 6.62
C PHE A 90 -3.31 13.76 6.96
N ARG A 91 -4.32 13.67 7.80
CA ARG A 91 -4.86 14.85 8.48
C ARG A 91 -4.00 15.13 9.69
N ASP A 92 -3.55 16.38 9.85
CA ASP A 92 -2.85 16.77 11.06
C ASP A 92 -3.84 16.97 12.22
N ASP A 93 -3.41 16.64 13.42
CA ASP A 93 -4.22 16.77 14.63
C ASP A 93 -3.79 17.99 15.45
N ALA A 94 -4.72 18.52 16.25
CA ALA A 94 -4.48 19.71 17.07
C ALA A 94 -3.40 19.49 18.15
N GLN A 95 -3.05 18.25 18.45
CA GLN A 95 -1.98 17.89 19.39
C GLN A 95 -0.62 17.75 18.69
N GLY A 96 -0.58 17.79 17.35
CA GLY A 96 0.64 17.66 16.55
C GLY A 96 1.28 16.27 16.61
N GLN A 97 0.51 15.21 16.91
CA GLN A 97 1.06 13.85 17.02
C GLN A 97 1.53 13.33 15.67
N VAL A 98 0.78 13.62 14.60
CA VAL A 98 1.13 13.21 13.22
C VAL A 98 2.39 13.91 12.77
N SER A 99 2.45 15.23 12.89
CA SER A 99 3.64 16.03 12.56
C SER A 99 4.87 15.58 13.34
N LYS A 100 4.70 15.27 14.64
CA LYS A 100 5.78 14.77 15.50
C LYS A 100 6.32 13.44 15.01
N LEU A 101 5.45 12.45 14.75
CA LEU A 101 5.88 11.11 14.29
C LEU A 101 6.58 11.17 12.93
N ILE A 102 6.08 11.99 12.01
CA ILE A 102 6.72 12.21 10.71
C ILE A 102 8.09 12.89 10.89
N GLY A 103 8.18 13.91 11.74
CA GLY A 103 9.42 14.60 12.07
C GLY A 103 10.46 13.64 12.70
N GLU A 104 10.05 12.77 13.62
CA GLU A 104 10.92 11.74 14.19
C GLU A 104 11.44 10.76 13.13
N GLN A 105 10.60 10.37 12.17
CA GLN A 105 11.03 9.51 11.07
C GLN A 105 12.04 10.21 10.16
N LEU A 106 11.84 11.47 9.85
CA LEU A 106 12.79 12.27 9.08
C LEU A 106 14.12 12.40 9.83
N GLN A 107 14.08 12.67 11.15
CA GLN A 107 15.27 12.77 11.99
C GLN A 107 16.02 11.44 12.09
N LYS A 108 15.34 10.29 12.02
CA LYS A 108 16.00 8.98 11.91
C LYS A 108 16.80 8.81 10.62
N GLN A 109 16.32 9.41 9.52
CA GLN A 109 16.97 9.32 8.22
C GLN A 109 18.12 10.30 8.09
N TYR A 110 17.93 11.51 8.64
CA TYR A 110 18.88 12.60 8.53
C TYR A 110 18.76 13.54 9.72
N ASP A 111 19.86 13.78 10.41
CA ASP A 111 19.92 14.78 11.46
C ASP A 111 20.08 16.17 10.85
N PHE A 112 19.02 16.99 10.93
CA PHE A 112 19.00 18.32 10.35
C PHE A 112 19.86 19.33 11.11
N MET A 113 20.14 19.08 12.40
CA MET A 113 20.99 19.97 13.22
C MET A 113 22.46 19.75 12.90
N GLU A 114 22.91 18.51 12.93
CA GLU A 114 24.30 18.12 12.67
C GLU A 114 24.58 17.94 11.16
N GLN A 115 23.56 17.97 10.32
CA GLN A 115 23.64 17.69 8.87
C GLN A 115 24.29 16.32 8.58
N ALA A 116 23.97 15.33 9.39
CA ALA A 116 24.50 13.99 9.33
C ALA A 116 23.44 12.97 8.90
N SER A 117 23.79 12.09 7.97
CA SER A 117 22.94 10.98 7.59
C SER A 117 23.07 9.80 8.55
N ALA A 118 22.03 8.96 8.65
CA ALA A 118 22.10 7.72 9.40
C ALA A 118 23.23 6.82 8.89
N ALA A 119 23.92 6.14 9.81
CA ALA A 119 25.06 5.27 9.49
C ALA A 119 24.65 4.03 8.67
N SER A 120 23.42 3.54 8.84
CA SER A 120 22.91 2.36 8.16
C SER A 120 21.46 2.56 7.68
N GLY A 121 21.16 2.06 6.48
CA GLY A 121 19.81 2.07 5.94
C GLY A 121 18.79 1.26 6.76
N ILE A 122 19.25 0.29 7.55
CA ILE A 122 18.42 -0.53 8.42
C ILE A 122 17.81 0.31 9.55
N ASP A 123 18.54 1.31 10.03
CA ASP A 123 18.14 2.10 11.20
C ASP A 123 16.90 2.96 10.95
N TYR A 124 16.70 3.40 9.71
CA TYR A 124 15.58 4.28 9.36
C TYR A 124 14.49 3.61 8.51
N LYS A 125 14.74 2.41 7.97
CA LYS A 125 13.73 1.72 7.16
C LYS A 125 12.59 1.20 8.02
N PHE A 126 11.39 1.29 7.49
CA PHE A 126 10.15 0.85 8.13
C PHE A 126 9.33 -0.05 7.19
N ILE A 127 8.28 -0.66 7.71
CA ILE A 127 7.34 -1.49 6.96
C ILE A 127 6.00 -0.78 6.93
N THR A 128 5.36 -0.76 5.77
CA THR A 128 4.01 -0.24 5.60
C THR A 128 3.09 -1.35 5.14
N ARG A 129 1.97 -1.50 5.83
CA ARG A 129 0.93 -2.48 5.48
C ARG A 129 -0.37 -1.76 5.14
N LEU A 130 -0.88 -2.00 3.93
CA LEU A 130 -2.19 -1.54 3.48
C LEU A 130 -3.15 -2.72 3.45
N GLU A 131 -4.26 -2.63 4.14
CA GLU A 131 -5.30 -3.65 4.20
C GLU A 131 -6.61 -3.12 3.64
N MET A 132 -7.23 -3.88 2.74
CA MET A 132 -8.59 -3.65 2.27
C MET A 132 -9.57 -4.47 3.09
N LEU A 133 -10.62 -3.84 3.61
CA LEU A 133 -11.56 -4.41 4.58
C LEU A 133 -12.93 -4.69 3.96
N ASP A 134 -13.66 -5.68 4.49
CA ASP A 134 -15.00 -6.03 4.04
C ASP A 134 -16.10 -5.10 4.59
N GLY A 135 -15.77 -4.28 5.58
CA GLY A 135 -16.67 -3.30 6.17
C GLY A 135 -17.51 -3.84 7.32
N GLY A 136 -16.94 -4.68 8.16
CA GLY A 136 -17.52 -5.02 9.45
C GLY A 136 -18.01 -3.79 10.23
N ASN A 137 -18.99 -3.97 11.07
CA ASN A 137 -19.49 -2.92 11.94
C ASN A 137 -18.63 -2.83 13.23
N GLY A 138 -18.80 -1.78 14.03
CA GLY A 138 -18.04 -1.61 15.27
C GLY A 138 -18.21 -2.72 16.33
N ALA A 139 -19.13 -3.67 16.12
CA ALA A 139 -19.35 -4.82 16.99
C ALA A 139 -18.51 -6.06 16.57
N SER A 140 -18.01 -6.12 15.34
CA SER A 140 -17.17 -7.19 14.84
C SER A 140 -15.93 -6.65 14.16
N THR A 141 -14.80 -7.33 14.35
CA THR A 141 -13.57 -7.02 13.64
C THR A 141 -13.79 -7.22 12.14
N PRO A 142 -13.52 -6.21 11.29
CA PRO A 142 -13.67 -6.37 9.85
C PRO A 142 -12.69 -7.43 9.32
N ASN A 143 -13.16 -8.25 8.37
CA ASN A 143 -12.27 -9.20 7.70
C ASN A 143 -11.39 -8.47 6.70
N VAL A 144 -10.16 -8.92 6.60
CA VAL A 144 -9.20 -8.41 5.62
C VAL A 144 -9.38 -9.16 4.31
N LEU A 145 -9.72 -8.44 3.25
CA LEU A 145 -9.91 -8.99 1.91
C LEU A 145 -8.61 -9.08 1.13
N GLU A 146 -7.71 -8.13 1.36
CA GLU A 146 -6.44 -8.03 0.64
C GLU A 146 -5.45 -7.24 1.51
N THR A 147 -4.22 -7.71 1.56
CA THR A 147 -3.13 -7.02 2.26
C THR A 147 -1.98 -6.78 1.28
N TRP A 148 -1.45 -5.57 1.31
CA TRP A 148 -0.19 -5.20 0.67
C TRP A 148 0.83 -4.90 1.76
N GLU A 149 1.92 -5.64 1.78
CA GLU A 149 3.05 -5.39 2.67
C GLU A 149 4.22 -4.81 1.85
N MET A 150 4.63 -3.61 2.21
CA MET A 150 5.74 -2.90 1.59
C MET A 150 6.94 -2.95 2.52
N TYR A 151 8.04 -3.51 2.05
CA TYR A 151 9.27 -3.71 2.81
C TYR A 151 10.34 -2.71 2.42
N GLY A 152 11.16 -2.34 3.39
CA GLY A 152 12.28 -1.43 3.18
C GLY A 152 11.81 -0.01 2.84
N CYS A 153 10.70 0.42 3.43
CA CYS A 153 10.15 1.76 3.21
C CYS A 153 11.07 2.84 3.76
N LEU A 154 11.17 3.94 3.03
CA LEU A 154 11.81 5.18 3.47
C LEU A 154 10.99 6.38 3.01
N VAL A 155 11.07 7.46 3.74
CA VAL A 155 10.40 8.72 3.36
C VAL A 155 11.28 9.43 2.32
N SER A 156 10.71 9.67 1.13
CA SER A 156 11.39 10.40 0.06
C SER A 156 11.16 11.91 0.14
N SER A 157 9.93 12.32 0.44
CA SER A 157 9.55 13.72 0.62
C SER A 157 8.36 13.84 1.54
N VAL A 158 8.27 14.97 2.22
CA VAL A 158 7.11 15.36 3.02
C VAL A 158 6.74 16.78 2.62
N ASP A 159 5.47 17.00 2.32
CA ASP A 159 4.89 18.31 2.04
C ASP A 159 3.85 18.62 3.12
N TYR A 160 4.10 19.66 3.90
CA TYR A 160 3.24 20.11 4.98
C TYR A 160 2.09 21.00 4.50
N GLN A 161 1.92 21.13 3.19
CA GLN A 161 0.86 21.91 2.56
C GLN A 161 0.80 23.40 2.99
N ASN A 162 0.05 24.18 2.26
CA ASN A 162 -0.11 25.60 2.54
C ASN A 162 -1.23 25.85 3.55
N VAL A 163 -1.04 26.85 4.41
CA VAL A 163 -2.08 27.34 5.33
C VAL A 163 -2.68 28.65 4.79
N ASN A 164 -4.01 28.79 4.91
CA ASN A 164 -4.73 29.94 4.41
C ASN A 164 -5.85 30.33 5.39
N TYR A 165 -5.93 31.62 5.74
CA TYR A 165 -6.96 32.14 6.65
C TYR A 165 -8.39 32.08 6.08
N SER A 166 -8.54 31.97 4.76
CA SER A 166 -9.86 31.88 4.12
C SER A 166 -10.41 30.45 3.98
N SER A 167 -9.62 29.43 4.29
CA SER A 167 -10.03 28.03 4.22
C SER A 167 -10.45 27.49 5.59
N ASN A 168 -11.57 26.78 5.63
CA ASN A 168 -12.05 26.05 6.81
C ASN A 168 -11.68 24.57 6.77
N GLU A 169 -10.80 24.14 5.86
CA GLU A 169 -10.37 22.76 5.72
C GLU A 169 -9.31 22.39 6.77
N ALA A 170 -9.28 21.13 7.14
CA ALA A 170 -8.24 20.63 8.04
C ALA A 170 -6.88 20.63 7.34
N VAL A 171 -5.83 20.95 8.10
CA VAL A 171 -4.45 20.86 7.60
C VAL A 171 -4.11 19.41 7.29
N THR A 172 -3.47 19.19 6.16
CA THR A 172 -3.02 17.87 5.71
C THR A 172 -1.51 17.84 5.47
N ILE A 173 -0.93 16.67 5.63
CA ILE A 173 0.47 16.42 5.35
C ILE A 173 0.54 15.30 4.32
N GLN A 174 1.26 15.53 3.23
CA GLN A 174 1.47 14.53 2.20
C GLN A 174 2.89 13.97 2.30
N MET A 175 2.99 12.65 2.41
CA MET A 175 4.26 11.94 2.50
C MET A 175 4.42 11.01 1.30
N THR A 176 5.57 11.09 0.63
CA THR A 176 5.96 10.18 -0.45
C THR A 176 6.90 9.12 0.12
N ILE A 177 6.55 7.87 -0.09
CA ILE A 177 7.26 6.70 0.42
C ILE A 177 7.87 5.95 -0.76
N LYS A 178 9.18 5.68 -0.68
CA LYS A 178 9.89 4.70 -1.51
C LYS A 178 10.02 3.40 -0.75
N TYR A 179 10.04 2.29 -1.45
CA TYR A 179 10.16 0.97 -0.86
C TYR A 179 10.91 0.02 -1.80
N ASP A 180 11.55 -0.99 -1.21
CA ASP A 180 12.38 -1.94 -1.98
C ASP A 180 11.53 -3.02 -2.65
N ASN A 181 10.46 -3.49 -1.98
CA ASN A 181 9.60 -4.56 -2.47
C ASN A 181 8.19 -4.46 -1.87
N ALA A 182 7.21 -4.99 -2.59
CA ALA A 182 5.85 -5.14 -2.07
C ALA A 182 5.29 -6.53 -2.37
N VAL A 183 4.55 -7.07 -1.41
CA VAL A 183 3.91 -8.37 -1.51
C VAL A 183 2.42 -8.23 -1.28
N GLN A 184 1.63 -8.82 -2.19
CA GLN A 184 0.17 -8.86 -2.08
C GLN A 184 -0.27 -10.20 -1.48
N THR A 185 -1.17 -10.17 -0.52
CA THR A 185 -1.83 -11.35 0.02
C THR A 185 -3.36 -11.21 -0.16
N PRO A 186 -4.07 -12.18 -0.74
CA PRO A 186 -3.58 -13.48 -1.20
C PRO A 186 -2.69 -13.38 -2.45
N LEU A 187 -1.65 -14.21 -2.48
CA LEU A 187 -0.78 -14.31 -3.63
C LEU A 187 -1.53 -14.98 -4.80
N GLY A 188 -1.30 -14.47 -6.01
CA GLY A 188 -1.77 -15.12 -7.23
C GLY A 188 -1.10 -16.49 -7.45
N SER A 189 -1.72 -17.32 -8.29
CA SER A 189 -1.10 -18.55 -8.75
C SER A 189 -0.18 -18.28 -9.93
N GLY A 190 1.02 -18.87 -9.92
CA GLY A 190 1.99 -18.71 -10.99
C GLY A 190 3.36 -19.26 -10.64
N VAL A 191 4.29 -19.21 -11.59
CA VAL A 191 5.65 -19.75 -11.42
C VAL A 191 6.38 -19.09 -10.26
N GLY A 192 6.25 -17.77 -10.10
CA GLY A 192 6.84 -17.02 -9.00
C GLY A 192 6.30 -17.43 -7.62
N ALA A 193 4.99 -17.69 -7.50
CA ALA A 193 4.37 -18.15 -6.26
C ALA A 193 4.84 -19.57 -5.89
N THR A 194 5.08 -20.42 -6.87
CA THR A 194 5.58 -21.79 -6.67
C THR A 194 7.01 -21.78 -6.11
N VAL A 195 7.87 -20.92 -6.64
CA VAL A 195 9.26 -20.76 -6.17
C VAL A 195 9.29 -20.27 -4.72
N THR A 196 8.47 -19.29 -4.37
CA THR A 196 8.39 -18.76 -3.00
C THR A 196 7.97 -19.83 -1.99
N ARG A 197 7.01 -20.70 -2.36
CA ARG A 197 6.57 -21.81 -1.50
C ARG A 197 7.66 -22.85 -1.28
N ALA A 198 8.44 -23.17 -2.31
CA ALA A 198 9.55 -24.13 -2.20
C ALA A 198 10.65 -23.64 -1.24
N LEU A 199 10.96 -22.35 -1.28
CA LEU A 199 11.93 -21.73 -0.35
C LEU A 199 11.41 -21.70 1.10
N GLY A 200 10.11 -21.43 1.30
CA GLY A 200 9.49 -21.44 2.63
C GLY A 200 9.47 -22.81 3.31
N THR A 201 9.39 -23.90 2.54
CA THR A 201 9.42 -25.27 3.06
C THR A 201 10.82 -25.76 3.43
N VAL A 202 11.86 -25.20 2.85
CA VAL A 202 13.25 -25.59 3.15
C VAL A 202 13.75 -24.93 4.45
N VAL A 203 13.16 -23.82 4.89
CA VAL A 203 13.59 -23.09 6.09
C VAL A 203 12.93 -23.61 7.38
N THR A 204 11.89 -24.43 7.29
CA THR A 204 11.14 -24.99 8.44
C THR A 204 11.37 -26.49 8.67
N GLY A 205 12.39 -27.07 8.03
CA GLY A 205 12.80 -28.46 8.26
C GLY A 205 14.01 -28.57 9.19
#